data_5fe4196179ea1c2e8b2f7a0c660db239
#
_entry.id   5fe4196179ea1c2e8b2f7a0c660db239
#
_cell.length_a   1.000
_cell.length_b   1.000
_cell.length_c   1.000
_cell.angle_alpha   90.00
_cell.angle_beta   90.00
_cell.angle_gamma   90.00
#
_symmetry.space_group_name_H-M   'P 1'
#
loop_
_entity.id
_entity.type
_entity.pdbx_description
1 polymer ?
#
loop_
_entity_poly.entity_id
_entity_poly.type
_entity_poly.pdbx_seq_one_letter_code
_entity_poly.pdbx_strand_id
1 'polypeptide(L)'
;MNKNIRNIIIVSLFTVGCGWLGIWLNNLTGNTAPPLQSLGALVWLTTPALSGFLLRAFGGDGWKDSGFGLNLPSGWMWYLLALLVYPLASLLTFGLAALFGILSADGFAVQGFGAYLSAAGVIFVGSLMKNFFEEFAWRSYLTPRLEAVGVKPILNHVIVGILWTSWHLPYYYYFLDRALLESAITTSIPVFIALAYVVQIPTSILFGELRLISKSTWTVFLLHQVINAVSMPLLMNGFIEVKGALAPIFTPTNEGVFVSLLFGVVGWMLMKYRLKQVGHA
;
A
#
# COMPACT_ATOMS: atom_id res chain seq x y z
N MET A 1 -23.60 11.67 17.99
CA MET A 1 -22.78 10.98 16.93
C MET A 1 -22.42 9.60 17.43
N ASN A 2 -22.63 8.56 16.63
CA ASN A 2 -22.24 7.20 16.97
C ASN A 2 -20.71 7.15 17.24
N LYS A 3 -20.31 6.49 18.35
CA LYS A 3 -18.92 6.37 18.79
C LYS A 3 -18.01 5.86 17.68
N ASN A 4 -18.43 4.83 16.97
CA ASN A 4 -17.64 4.22 15.89
C ASN A 4 -17.40 5.20 14.74
N ILE A 5 -18.42 5.96 14.34
CA ILE A 5 -18.30 6.99 13.30
C ILE A 5 -17.36 8.11 13.76
N ARG A 6 -17.49 8.56 15.00
CA ARG A 6 -16.57 9.56 15.58
C ARG A 6 -15.12 9.10 15.50
N ASN A 7 -14.85 7.87 15.91
CA ASN A 7 -13.50 7.33 15.94
C ASN A 7 -12.92 7.16 14.53
N ILE A 8 -13.70 6.73 13.55
CA ILE A 8 -13.32 6.69 12.14
C ILE A 8 -12.94 8.10 11.64
N ILE A 9 -13.75 9.10 11.94
CA ILE A 9 -13.46 10.50 11.56
C ILE A 9 -12.16 10.98 12.19
N ILE A 10 -11.93 10.70 13.47
CA ILE A 10 -10.69 11.08 14.17
C ILE A 10 -9.47 10.47 13.46
N VAL A 11 -9.45 9.17 13.21
CA VAL A 11 -8.31 8.52 12.52
C VAL A 11 -8.14 9.09 11.12
N SER A 12 -9.22 9.32 10.37
CA SER A 12 -9.15 9.90 9.03
C SER A 12 -8.52 11.30 9.03
N LEU A 13 -8.90 12.15 9.98
CA LEU A 13 -8.32 13.49 10.11
C LEU A 13 -6.84 13.44 10.49
N PHE A 14 -6.46 12.60 11.46
CA PHE A 14 -5.06 12.40 11.81
C PHE A 14 -4.24 11.85 10.64
N THR A 15 -4.80 10.93 9.88
CA THR A 15 -4.17 10.37 8.68
C THR A 15 -3.84 11.44 7.64
N VAL A 16 -4.80 12.27 7.28
CA VAL A 16 -4.60 13.31 6.26
C VAL A 16 -3.72 14.45 6.77
N GLY A 17 -3.82 14.76 8.07
CA GLY A 17 -3.14 15.93 8.67
C GLY A 17 -1.71 15.66 9.15
N CYS A 18 -1.37 14.42 9.53
CA CYS A 18 -0.11 14.13 10.25
C CYS A 18 1.15 14.47 9.46
N GLY A 19 1.15 14.24 8.15
CA GLY A 19 2.32 14.57 7.33
C GLY A 19 2.56 16.07 7.21
N TRP A 20 1.50 16.85 7.06
CA TRP A 20 1.58 18.31 7.05
C TRP A 20 2.02 18.87 8.41
N LEU A 21 1.52 18.28 9.50
CA LEU A 21 2.01 18.57 10.86
C LEU A 21 3.50 18.24 10.99
N GLY A 22 3.93 17.10 10.43
CA GLY A 22 5.35 16.70 10.42
C GLY A 22 6.25 17.69 9.69
N ILE A 23 5.80 18.20 8.54
CA ILE A 23 6.51 19.26 7.80
C ILE A 23 6.60 20.55 8.65
N TRP A 24 5.49 20.94 9.25
CA TRP A 24 5.46 22.11 10.13
C TRP A 24 6.41 21.96 11.31
N LEU A 25 6.47 20.80 11.96
CA LEU A 25 7.40 20.49 13.05
C LEU A 25 8.86 20.57 12.60
N ASN A 26 9.20 20.03 11.43
CA ASN A 26 10.55 20.14 10.88
C ASN A 26 10.98 21.61 10.67
N ASN A 27 10.07 22.44 10.16
CA ASN A 27 10.34 23.87 9.98
C ASN A 27 10.49 24.58 11.33
N LEU A 28 9.63 24.27 12.30
CA LEU A 28 9.68 24.87 13.64
C LEU A 28 10.97 24.54 14.39
N THR A 29 11.45 23.30 14.26
CA THR A 29 12.66 22.82 14.95
C THR A 29 13.96 23.12 14.21
N GLY A 30 13.88 23.74 13.03
CA GLY A 30 15.06 24.00 12.19
C GLY A 30 15.78 22.70 11.76
N ASN A 31 15.00 21.66 11.45
CA ASN A 31 15.57 20.35 11.09
C ASN A 31 16.55 20.43 9.93
N THR A 32 17.77 19.94 10.14
CA THR A 32 18.85 19.86 9.13
C THR A 32 19.07 18.42 8.62
N ALA A 33 18.42 17.43 9.21
CA ALA A 33 18.50 16.03 8.75
C ALA A 33 17.77 15.83 7.42
N PRO A 34 18.14 14.82 6.62
CA PRO A 34 17.38 14.44 5.46
C PRO A 34 15.89 14.28 5.80
N PRO A 35 14.95 14.74 4.95
CA PRO A 35 13.53 14.79 5.30
C PRO A 35 12.95 13.45 5.83
N LEU A 36 13.33 12.31 5.23
CA LEU A 36 12.90 10.97 5.70
C LEU A 36 13.49 10.54 7.04
N GLN A 37 14.57 11.16 7.50
CA GLN A 37 15.23 10.86 8.78
C GLN A 37 14.82 11.84 9.89
N SER A 38 13.85 12.69 9.62
CA SER A 38 13.38 13.74 10.51
C SER A 38 12.31 13.28 11.49
N LEU A 39 12.12 14.04 12.57
CA LEU A 39 10.99 13.87 13.48
C LEU A 39 9.64 13.99 12.74
N GLY A 40 9.55 14.90 11.78
CA GLY A 40 8.35 15.05 10.97
C GLY A 40 7.98 13.81 10.16
N ALA A 41 8.97 13.11 9.60
CA ALA A 41 8.75 11.84 8.91
C ALA A 41 8.28 10.73 9.87
N LEU A 42 8.82 10.68 11.08
CA LEU A 42 8.35 9.76 12.12
C LEU A 42 6.90 10.04 12.49
N VAL A 43 6.52 11.30 12.68
CA VAL A 43 5.12 11.71 12.94
C VAL A 43 4.22 11.31 11.79
N TRP A 44 4.62 11.60 10.54
CA TRP A 44 3.88 11.19 9.35
C TRP A 44 3.64 9.68 9.31
N LEU A 45 4.70 8.87 9.50
CA LEU A 45 4.64 7.42 9.39
C LEU A 45 3.78 6.77 10.49
N THR A 46 3.94 7.21 11.74
CA THR A 46 3.40 6.47 12.89
C THR A 46 2.00 6.92 13.31
N THR A 47 1.63 8.19 13.09
CA THR A 47 0.39 8.77 13.63
C THR A 47 -0.88 8.03 13.21
N PRO A 48 -1.10 7.59 11.96
CA PRO A 48 -2.31 6.87 11.58
C PRO A 48 -2.48 5.58 12.39
N ALA A 49 -1.42 4.79 12.51
CA ALA A 49 -1.45 3.55 13.27
C ALA A 49 -1.60 3.80 14.79
N LEU A 50 -0.86 4.75 15.35
CA LEU A 50 -0.97 5.09 16.77
C LEU A 50 -2.35 5.62 17.12
N SER A 51 -2.97 6.44 16.27
CA SER A 51 -4.35 6.90 16.49
C SER A 51 -5.34 5.74 16.52
N GLY A 52 -5.22 4.78 15.59
CA GLY A 52 -6.00 3.56 15.58
C GLY A 52 -5.76 2.70 16.82
N PHE A 53 -4.49 2.54 17.24
CA PHE A 53 -4.12 1.82 18.46
C PHE A 53 -4.75 2.44 19.71
N LEU A 54 -4.63 3.76 19.88
CA LEU A 54 -5.18 4.46 21.02
C LEU A 54 -6.71 4.35 21.08
N LEU A 55 -7.39 4.43 19.94
CA LEU A 55 -8.84 4.27 19.89
C LEU A 55 -9.29 2.82 20.17
N ARG A 56 -8.49 1.83 19.79
CA ARG A 56 -8.74 0.44 20.19
C ARG A 56 -8.53 0.22 21.68
N ALA A 57 -7.47 0.77 22.24
CA ALA A 57 -7.12 0.57 23.65
C ALA A 57 -8.03 1.39 24.61
N PHE A 58 -8.30 2.64 24.27
CA PHE A 58 -8.92 3.61 25.16
C PHE A 58 -10.21 4.26 24.60
N GLY A 59 -10.40 4.26 23.28
CA GLY A 59 -11.58 4.81 22.61
C GLY A 59 -12.79 3.87 22.59
N GLY A 60 -12.62 2.66 23.14
CA GLY A 60 -13.69 1.65 23.27
C GLY A 60 -13.98 0.86 21.99
N ASP A 61 -13.08 0.85 21.01
CA ASP A 61 -13.22 0.04 19.79
C ASP A 61 -12.83 -1.43 20.01
N GLY A 62 -11.91 -1.68 20.97
CA GLY A 62 -11.44 -3.03 21.31
C GLY A 62 -10.59 -3.68 20.22
N TRP A 63 -10.22 -4.94 20.46
CA TRP A 63 -9.24 -5.65 19.63
C TRP A 63 -9.82 -6.81 18.82
N LYS A 64 -11.12 -7.12 19.00
CA LYS A 64 -11.76 -8.33 18.45
C LYS A 64 -11.64 -8.43 16.92
N ASP A 65 -11.72 -7.30 16.22
CA ASP A 65 -11.66 -7.20 14.77
C ASP A 65 -10.31 -6.69 14.23
N SER A 66 -9.27 -6.60 15.09
CA SER A 66 -7.94 -6.09 14.70
C SER A 66 -7.21 -6.96 13.68
N GLY A 67 -7.49 -8.26 13.66
CA GLY A 67 -6.85 -9.21 12.75
C GLY A 67 -5.40 -9.54 13.11
N PHE A 68 -5.00 -9.43 14.37
CA PHE A 68 -3.66 -9.82 14.81
C PHE A 68 -3.44 -11.33 14.89
N GLY A 69 -4.49 -12.13 14.83
CA GLY A 69 -4.32 -13.57 14.67
C GLY A 69 -3.73 -13.94 13.31
N LEU A 70 -2.76 -14.85 13.30
CA LEU A 70 -2.18 -15.37 12.06
C LEU A 70 -3.20 -16.21 11.27
N ASN A 71 -4.09 -16.93 11.95
CA ASN A 71 -5.13 -17.79 11.38
C ASN A 71 -4.59 -18.82 10.37
N LEU A 72 -3.34 -19.28 10.54
CA LEU A 72 -2.67 -20.18 9.60
C LEU A 72 -3.44 -21.48 9.30
N PRO A 73 -4.02 -22.19 10.28
CA PRO A 73 -4.68 -23.47 10.01
C PRO A 73 -5.85 -23.38 9.03
N SER A 74 -6.59 -22.25 9.06
CA SER A 74 -7.76 -22.03 8.21
C SER A 74 -7.48 -21.06 7.05
N GLY A 75 -6.37 -20.36 7.10
CA GLY A 75 -6.07 -19.21 6.23
C GLY A 75 -4.80 -19.30 5.37
N TRP A 76 -4.08 -20.44 5.37
CA TRP A 76 -2.81 -20.57 4.67
C TRP A 76 -2.89 -20.25 3.17
N MET A 77 -4.03 -20.56 2.53
CA MET A 77 -4.25 -20.24 1.11
C MET A 77 -4.22 -18.72 0.85
N TRP A 78 -4.66 -17.92 1.81
CA TRP A 78 -4.63 -16.45 1.70
C TRP A 78 -3.20 -15.91 1.80
N TYR A 79 -2.33 -16.57 2.58
CA TYR A 79 -0.89 -16.26 2.59
C TYR A 79 -0.23 -16.66 1.29
N LEU A 80 -0.60 -17.80 0.70
CA LEU A 80 -0.11 -18.20 -0.61
C LEU A 80 -0.57 -17.22 -1.70
N LEU A 81 -1.83 -16.77 -1.66
CA LEU A 81 -2.32 -15.72 -2.55
C LEU A 81 -1.54 -14.41 -2.36
N ALA A 82 -1.31 -13.99 -1.11
CA ALA A 82 -0.52 -12.80 -0.79
C ALA A 82 0.92 -12.86 -1.34
N LEU A 83 1.53 -14.05 -1.30
CA LEU A 83 2.87 -14.28 -1.81
C LEU A 83 2.92 -14.25 -3.35
N LEU A 84 1.90 -14.75 -4.04
CA LEU A 84 1.94 -15.02 -5.47
C LEU A 84 1.25 -13.96 -6.33
N VAL A 85 0.22 -13.28 -5.82
CA VAL A 85 -0.61 -12.40 -6.66
C VAL A 85 0.18 -11.28 -7.33
N TYR A 86 1.10 -10.64 -6.59
CA TYR A 86 1.91 -9.57 -7.16
C TYR A 86 3.00 -10.07 -8.13
N PRO A 87 3.82 -11.08 -7.81
CA PRO A 87 4.75 -11.65 -8.77
C PRO A 87 4.09 -12.10 -10.07
N LEU A 88 2.93 -12.76 -10.01
CA LEU A 88 2.19 -13.20 -11.19
C LEU A 88 1.65 -12.00 -12.00
N ALA A 89 1.08 -11.00 -11.34
CA ALA A 89 0.63 -9.76 -11.99
C ALA A 89 1.80 -9.03 -12.67
N SER A 90 2.97 -8.97 -12.01
CA SER A 90 4.18 -8.37 -12.55
C SER A 90 4.71 -9.13 -13.77
N LEU A 91 4.76 -10.47 -13.72
CA LEU A 91 5.18 -11.30 -14.85
C LEU A 91 4.26 -11.11 -16.06
N LEU A 92 2.95 -11.03 -15.86
CA LEU A 92 1.99 -10.74 -16.94
C LEU A 92 2.24 -9.34 -17.51
N THR A 93 2.47 -8.35 -16.65
CA THR A 93 2.78 -6.96 -17.06
C THR A 93 4.07 -6.90 -17.87
N PHE A 94 5.13 -7.59 -17.43
CA PHE A 94 6.39 -7.69 -18.18
C PHE A 94 6.21 -8.36 -19.53
N GLY A 95 5.47 -9.47 -19.55
CA GLY A 95 5.19 -10.18 -20.81
C GLY A 95 4.54 -9.28 -21.84
N LEU A 96 3.52 -8.51 -21.41
CA LEU A 96 2.83 -7.57 -22.31
C LEU A 96 3.74 -6.40 -22.69
N ALA A 97 4.49 -5.80 -21.76
CA ALA A 97 5.43 -4.73 -22.07
C ALA A 97 6.52 -5.17 -23.04
N ALA A 98 7.00 -6.41 -22.93
CA ALA A 98 7.96 -7.00 -23.85
C ALA A 98 7.34 -7.23 -25.25
N LEU A 99 6.09 -7.70 -25.32
CA LEU A 99 5.37 -7.85 -26.62
C LEU A 99 5.18 -6.51 -27.35
N PHE A 100 5.02 -5.42 -26.63
CA PHE A 100 4.96 -4.07 -27.19
C PHE A 100 6.36 -3.45 -27.44
N GLY A 101 7.44 -4.16 -27.14
CA GLY A 101 8.81 -3.67 -27.34
C GLY A 101 9.19 -2.48 -26.44
N ILE A 102 8.49 -2.27 -25.34
CA ILE A 102 8.70 -1.14 -24.41
C ILE A 102 9.45 -1.52 -23.13
N LEU A 103 9.73 -2.83 -22.91
CA LEU A 103 10.49 -3.34 -21.77
C LEU A 103 11.95 -3.55 -22.16
N SER A 104 12.89 -2.99 -21.39
CA SER A 104 14.28 -3.43 -21.34
C SER A 104 14.54 -4.12 -20.00
N ALA A 105 15.27 -5.25 -20.04
CA ALA A 105 15.76 -5.99 -18.88
C ALA A 105 17.29 -6.07 -18.86
N ASP A 106 17.97 -5.15 -19.54
CA ASP A 106 19.43 -5.11 -19.68
C ASP A 106 20.14 -5.02 -18.33
N GLY A 107 19.51 -4.41 -17.32
CA GLY A 107 20.03 -4.35 -15.97
C GLY A 107 20.29 -5.72 -15.34
N PHE A 108 19.50 -6.74 -15.67
CA PHE A 108 19.77 -8.12 -15.22
C PHE A 108 21.02 -8.73 -15.89
N ALA A 109 21.27 -8.42 -17.16
CA ALA A 109 22.46 -8.86 -17.86
C ALA A 109 23.74 -8.22 -17.28
N VAL A 110 23.65 -6.95 -16.86
CA VAL A 110 24.77 -6.19 -16.28
C VAL A 110 25.03 -6.55 -14.82
N GLN A 111 23.99 -6.57 -13.99
CA GLN A 111 24.11 -6.69 -12.53
C GLN A 111 23.97 -8.14 -12.03
N GLY A 112 23.26 -8.99 -12.78
CA GLY A 112 22.97 -10.37 -12.42
C GLY A 112 21.81 -10.55 -11.45
N PHE A 113 21.18 -11.72 -11.49
CA PHE A 113 20.02 -12.06 -10.67
C PHE A 113 20.32 -12.08 -9.16
N GLY A 114 21.56 -12.45 -8.78
CA GLY A 114 22.00 -12.44 -7.37
C GLY A 114 21.96 -11.03 -6.75
N ALA A 115 22.34 -9.99 -7.50
CA ALA A 115 22.27 -8.61 -7.04
C ALA A 115 20.81 -8.16 -6.84
N TYR A 116 19.90 -8.58 -7.74
CA TYR A 116 18.46 -8.34 -7.57
C TYR A 116 17.92 -8.98 -6.28
N LEU A 117 18.23 -10.25 -6.03
CA LEU A 117 17.78 -10.93 -4.79
C LEU A 117 18.34 -10.27 -3.54
N SER A 118 19.59 -9.82 -3.58
CA SER A 118 20.21 -9.08 -2.48
C SER A 118 19.49 -7.77 -2.21
N ALA A 119 19.21 -6.97 -3.25
CA ALA A 119 18.46 -5.74 -3.15
C ALA A 119 17.02 -5.97 -2.65
N ALA A 120 16.35 -7.01 -3.15
CA ALA A 120 15.02 -7.41 -2.68
C ALA A 120 15.00 -7.77 -1.20
N GLY A 121 16.04 -8.50 -0.71
CA GLY A 121 16.20 -8.81 0.70
C GLY A 121 16.39 -7.56 1.58
N VAL A 122 17.21 -6.62 1.13
CA VAL A 122 17.40 -5.32 1.82
C VAL A 122 16.09 -4.55 1.92
N ILE A 123 15.34 -4.44 0.83
CA ILE A 123 14.04 -3.76 0.82
C ILE A 123 13.03 -4.50 1.70
N PHE A 124 13.00 -5.84 1.64
CA PHE A 124 12.10 -6.63 2.49
C PHE A 124 12.31 -6.33 3.97
N VAL A 125 13.55 -6.33 4.44
CA VAL A 125 13.87 -6.02 5.84
C VAL A 125 13.63 -4.54 6.16
N GLY A 126 14.07 -3.63 5.28
CA GLY A 126 13.96 -2.19 5.49
C GLY A 126 12.52 -1.67 5.52
N SER A 127 11.58 -2.33 4.83
CA SER A 127 10.17 -1.93 4.80
C SER A 127 9.30 -2.51 5.91
N LEU A 128 9.84 -3.42 6.77
CA LEU A 128 9.06 -4.10 7.81
C LEU A 128 8.29 -3.13 8.71
N MET A 129 8.97 -2.15 9.27
CA MET A 129 8.34 -1.19 10.20
C MET A 129 7.35 -0.28 9.47
N LYS A 130 7.72 0.23 8.30
CA LYS A 130 6.83 1.07 7.47
C LYS A 130 5.54 0.34 7.15
N ASN A 131 5.64 -0.84 6.57
CA ASN A 131 4.48 -1.62 6.15
C ASN A 131 3.64 -2.09 7.34
N PHE A 132 4.27 -2.36 8.50
CA PHE A 132 3.54 -2.66 9.73
C PHE A 132 2.64 -1.49 10.14
N PHE A 133 3.16 -0.27 10.21
CA PHE A 133 2.38 0.92 10.56
C PHE A 133 1.26 1.19 9.53
N GLU A 134 1.54 1.02 8.25
CA GLU A 134 0.54 1.19 7.21
C GLU A 134 -0.58 0.16 7.34
N GLU A 135 -0.28 -1.13 7.38
CA GLU A 135 -1.31 -2.16 7.44
C GLU A 135 -2.06 -2.16 8.77
N PHE A 136 -1.44 -1.68 9.84
CA PHE A 136 -2.14 -1.44 11.09
C PHE A 136 -3.20 -0.34 10.95
N ALA A 137 -2.86 0.77 10.30
CA ALA A 137 -3.80 1.87 10.08
C ALA A 137 -4.95 1.47 9.15
N TRP A 138 -4.61 0.89 8.00
CA TRP A 138 -5.58 0.64 6.93
C TRP A 138 -6.39 -0.63 7.14
N ARG A 139 -5.73 -1.75 7.46
CA ARG A 139 -6.34 -3.08 7.45
C ARG A 139 -6.61 -3.62 8.85
N SER A 140 -5.81 -3.25 9.82
CA SER A 140 -6.15 -3.59 11.21
C SER A 140 -7.19 -2.63 11.80
N TYR A 141 -7.27 -1.36 11.34
CA TYR A 141 -8.19 -0.40 11.90
C TYR A 141 -9.30 0.04 10.92
N LEU A 142 -9.00 0.85 9.89
CA LEU A 142 -10.03 1.51 9.08
C LEU A 142 -10.96 0.53 8.36
N THR A 143 -10.43 -0.44 7.63
CA THR A 143 -11.24 -1.39 6.85
C THR A 143 -12.29 -2.11 7.71
N PRO A 144 -11.95 -2.79 8.82
CA PRO A 144 -12.96 -3.47 9.65
C PRO A 144 -13.88 -2.47 10.38
N ARG A 145 -13.43 -1.27 10.71
CA ARG A 145 -14.30 -0.28 11.37
C ARG A 145 -15.35 0.29 10.44
N LEU A 146 -15.01 0.55 9.18
CA LEU A 146 -15.96 0.97 8.14
C LEU A 146 -16.98 -0.14 7.86
N GLU A 147 -16.56 -1.41 7.80
CA GLU A 147 -17.47 -2.55 7.68
C GLU A 147 -18.42 -2.64 8.88
N ALA A 148 -17.92 -2.50 10.11
CA ALA A 148 -18.70 -2.58 11.33
C ALA A 148 -19.80 -1.49 11.46
N VAL A 149 -19.64 -0.36 10.78
CA VAL A 149 -20.69 0.69 10.72
C VAL A 149 -21.59 0.57 9.49
N GLY A 150 -21.47 -0.52 8.72
CA GLY A 150 -22.36 -0.83 7.59
C GLY A 150 -22.03 -0.09 6.30
N VAL A 151 -20.80 0.42 6.14
CA VAL A 151 -20.36 0.98 4.86
C VAL A 151 -20.33 -0.13 3.79
N LYS A 152 -20.93 0.14 2.64
CA LYS A 152 -20.96 -0.81 1.52
C LYS A 152 -19.54 -1.22 1.12
N PRO A 153 -19.28 -2.50 0.76
CA PRO A 153 -17.93 -3.03 0.55
C PRO A 153 -17.06 -2.19 -0.41
N ILE A 154 -17.57 -1.86 -1.59
CA ILE A 154 -16.81 -1.01 -2.55
C ILE A 154 -16.52 0.37 -1.97
N LEU A 155 -17.50 1.01 -1.32
CA LEU A 155 -17.31 2.33 -0.73
C LEU A 155 -16.28 2.31 0.41
N ASN A 156 -16.24 1.23 1.21
CA ASN A 156 -15.20 1.01 2.21
C ASN A 156 -13.81 1.10 1.57
N HIS A 157 -13.57 0.33 0.51
CA HIS A 157 -12.27 0.32 -0.16
C HIS A 157 -11.94 1.62 -0.88
N VAL A 158 -12.93 2.31 -1.45
CA VAL A 158 -12.76 3.65 -2.04
C VAL A 158 -12.32 4.65 -0.96
N ILE A 159 -12.99 4.67 0.20
CA ILE A 159 -12.61 5.56 1.32
C ILE A 159 -11.18 5.27 1.77
N VAL A 160 -10.84 4.00 1.98
CA VAL A 160 -9.48 3.61 2.41
C VAL A 160 -8.44 3.99 1.34
N GLY A 161 -8.73 3.76 0.06
CA GLY A 161 -7.83 4.12 -1.05
C GLY A 161 -7.57 5.62 -1.13
N ILE A 162 -8.62 6.44 -1.02
CA ILE A 162 -8.49 7.90 -1.00
C ILE A 162 -7.67 8.37 0.21
N LEU A 163 -7.96 7.87 1.41
CA LEU A 163 -7.21 8.26 2.62
C LEU A 163 -5.74 7.81 2.53
N TRP A 164 -5.48 6.63 2.00
CA TRP A 164 -4.13 6.10 1.83
C TRP A 164 -3.32 6.93 0.85
N THR A 165 -3.88 7.30 -0.31
CA THR A 165 -3.22 8.22 -1.25
C THR A 165 -3.02 9.60 -0.65
N SER A 166 -4.03 10.15 0.03
CA SER A 166 -3.93 11.48 0.67
C SER A 166 -2.85 11.53 1.74
N TRP A 167 -2.63 10.42 2.47
CA TRP A 167 -1.54 10.29 3.42
C TRP A 167 -0.15 10.31 2.77
N HIS A 168 -0.04 9.85 1.51
CA HIS A 168 1.22 9.92 0.76
C HIS A 168 1.53 11.31 0.18
N LEU A 169 0.59 12.25 0.12
CA LEU A 169 0.87 13.57 -0.48
C LEU A 169 2.04 14.30 0.17
N PRO A 170 2.12 14.44 1.53
CA PRO A 170 3.29 15.04 2.17
C PRO A 170 4.59 14.29 1.87
N TYR A 171 4.52 12.98 1.70
CA TYR A 171 5.67 12.16 1.31
C TYR A 171 6.19 12.54 -0.06
N TYR A 172 5.33 12.60 -1.07
CA TYR A 172 5.73 12.95 -2.43
C TYR A 172 6.18 14.42 -2.59
N TYR A 173 5.63 15.32 -1.79
CA TYR A 173 5.96 16.73 -1.88
C TYR A 173 7.17 17.17 -1.05
N TYR A 174 7.47 16.48 0.05
CA TYR A 174 8.45 16.94 1.02
C TYR A 174 9.42 15.85 1.51
N PHE A 175 8.92 14.68 1.92
CA PHE A 175 9.76 13.69 2.57
C PHE A 175 10.60 12.89 1.57
N LEU A 176 10.09 12.60 0.38
CA LEU A 176 10.83 11.91 -0.66
C LEU A 176 11.73 12.90 -1.41
N ASP A 177 12.97 12.48 -1.67
CA ASP A 177 13.88 13.25 -2.49
C ASP A 177 13.28 13.52 -3.88
N ARG A 178 13.31 14.76 -4.31
CA ARG A 178 12.67 15.21 -5.57
C ARG A 178 13.28 14.55 -6.80
N ALA A 179 14.61 14.45 -6.85
CA ALA A 179 15.30 13.84 -7.98
C ALA A 179 15.01 12.33 -8.04
N LEU A 180 14.92 11.68 -6.87
CA LEU A 180 14.54 10.28 -6.79
C LEU A 180 13.11 10.06 -7.28
N LEU A 181 12.14 10.91 -6.88
CA LEU A 181 10.76 10.82 -7.37
C LEU A 181 10.72 11.00 -8.90
N GLU A 182 11.37 12.04 -9.43
CA GLU A 182 11.38 12.33 -10.87
C GLU A 182 12.07 11.23 -11.70
N SER A 183 13.05 10.52 -11.12
CA SER A 183 13.68 9.39 -11.78
C SER A 183 12.82 8.11 -11.77
N ALA A 184 11.94 7.99 -10.80
CA ALA A 184 11.10 6.80 -10.62
C ALA A 184 9.76 6.87 -11.38
N ILE A 185 9.25 8.08 -11.66
CA ILE A 185 7.97 8.26 -12.35
C ILE A 185 8.17 8.42 -13.86
N THR A 186 7.18 7.96 -14.62
CA THR A 186 7.17 8.03 -16.10
C THR A 186 6.32 9.19 -16.64
N THR A 187 5.78 10.02 -15.74
CA THR A 187 4.89 11.16 -16.06
C THR A 187 5.29 12.38 -15.24
N SER A 188 4.62 13.53 -15.46
CA SER A 188 4.77 14.66 -14.55
C SER A 188 4.18 14.36 -13.16
N ILE A 189 4.70 15.01 -12.11
CA ILE A 189 4.23 14.79 -10.73
C ILE A 189 2.72 15.02 -10.55
N PRO A 190 2.09 16.08 -11.11
CA PRO A 190 0.63 16.21 -11.00
C PRO A 190 -0.14 15.05 -11.63
N VAL A 191 0.31 14.53 -12.78
CA VAL A 191 -0.28 13.38 -13.45
C VAL A 191 -0.06 12.12 -12.62
N PHE A 192 1.15 11.90 -12.09
CA PHE A 192 1.47 10.81 -11.18
C PHE A 192 0.54 10.80 -9.95
N ILE A 193 0.34 11.95 -9.29
CA ILE A 193 -0.56 12.05 -8.13
C ILE A 193 -2.00 11.74 -8.53
N ALA A 194 -2.48 12.25 -9.66
CA ALA A 194 -3.83 11.93 -10.14
C ALA A 194 -4.00 10.43 -10.42
N LEU A 195 -3.01 9.81 -11.06
CA LEU A 195 -2.98 8.37 -11.29
C LEU A 195 -2.91 7.58 -9.97
N ALA A 196 -2.14 8.05 -8.98
CA ALA A 196 -2.05 7.40 -7.67
C ALA A 196 -3.42 7.26 -7.00
N TYR A 197 -4.30 8.27 -7.08
CA TYR A 197 -5.69 8.15 -6.60
C TYR A 197 -6.49 7.09 -7.37
N VAL A 198 -6.31 7.03 -8.69
CA VAL A 198 -7.05 6.07 -9.54
C VAL A 198 -6.61 4.63 -9.26
N VAL A 199 -5.30 4.39 -9.21
CA VAL A 199 -4.73 3.04 -9.05
C VAL A 199 -4.81 2.51 -7.61
N GLN A 200 -4.85 3.42 -6.63
CA GLN A 200 -4.92 3.02 -5.22
C GLN A 200 -6.29 2.43 -4.83
N ILE A 201 -7.36 2.78 -5.53
CA ILE A 201 -8.69 2.23 -5.26
C ILE A 201 -8.75 0.72 -5.57
N PRO A 202 -8.40 0.24 -6.78
CA PRO A 202 -8.34 -1.20 -7.07
C PRO A 202 -7.37 -1.95 -6.14
N THR A 203 -6.22 -1.35 -5.84
CA THR A 203 -5.26 -1.89 -4.86
C THR A 203 -5.90 -2.04 -3.49
N SER A 204 -6.62 -1.03 -3.01
CA SER A 204 -7.37 -1.09 -1.75
C SER A 204 -8.45 -2.16 -1.73
N ILE A 205 -9.08 -2.49 -2.86
CA ILE A 205 -10.07 -3.57 -2.95
C ILE A 205 -9.38 -4.90 -2.64
N LEU A 206 -8.27 -5.22 -3.32
CA LEU A 206 -7.53 -6.47 -3.06
C LEU A 206 -7.08 -6.57 -1.61
N PHE A 207 -6.42 -5.54 -1.11
CA PHE A 207 -5.89 -5.51 0.26
C PHE A 207 -7.00 -5.61 1.30
N GLY A 208 -8.09 -4.86 1.12
CA GLY A 208 -9.22 -4.87 2.04
C GLY A 208 -9.94 -6.21 2.06
N GLU A 209 -10.23 -6.78 0.89
CA GLU A 209 -10.91 -8.08 0.82
C GLU A 209 -10.04 -9.22 1.31
N LEU A 210 -8.74 -9.22 1.00
CA LEU A 210 -7.81 -10.21 1.55
C LEU A 210 -7.77 -10.14 3.09
N ARG A 211 -7.79 -8.93 3.67
CA ARG A 211 -7.91 -8.73 5.11
C ARG A 211 -9.21 -9.30 5.69
N LEU A 212 -10.33 -8.98 5.05
CA LEU A 212 -11.66 -9.36 5.56
C LEU A 212 -11.90 -10.87 5.47
N ILE A 213 -11.44 -11.51 4.39
CA ILE A 213 -11.63 -12.94 4.17
C ILE A 213 -10.69 -13.80 5.02
N SER A 214 -9.42 -13.41 5.13
CA SER A 214 -8.43 -14.12 5.95
C SER A 214 -8.61 -13.86 7.45
N LYS A 215 -9.33 -12.79 7.80
CA LYS A 215 -9.45 -12.27 9.19
C LYS A 215 -8.07 -11.98 9.82
N SER A 216 -7.02 -11.82 9.00
CA SER A 216 -5.64 -11.59 9.43
C SER A 216 -5.03 -10.36 8.73
N THR A 217 -4.48 -9.44 9.51
CA THR A 217 -3.69 -8.32 8.99
C THR A 217 -2.35 -8.79 8.44
N TRP A 218 -1.84 -9.92 8.93
CA TRP A 218 -0.55 -10.46 8.50
C TRP A 218 -0.53 -10.97 7.06
N THR A 219 -1.65 -11.41 6.51
CA THR A 219 -1.75 -11.76 5.09
C THR A 219 -1.52 -10.56 4.20
N VAL A 220 -2.08 -9.42 4.58
CA VAL A 220 -1.96 -8.18 3.82
C VAL A 220 -0.59 -7.55 4.04
N PHE A 221 -0.06 -7.62 5.26
CA PHE A 221 1.31 -7.23 5.55
C PHE A 221 2.31 -8.00 4.67
N LEU A 222 2.14 -9.32 4.53
CA LEU A 222 2.97 -10.14 3.63
C LEU A 222 2.84 -9.68 2.17
N LEU A 223 1.61 -9.45 1.69
CA LEU A 223 1.38 -8.92 0.33
C LEU A 223 2.14 -7.61 0.12
N HIS A 224 2.04 -6.67 1.06
CA HIS A 224 2.72 -5.38 0.98
C HIS A 224 4.25 -5.55 0.96
N GLN A 225 4.79 -6.44 1.81
CA GLN A 225 6.22 -6.77 1.82
C GLN A 225 6.69 -7.34 0.48
N VAL A 226 5.92 -8.26 -0.11
CA VAL A 226 6.23 -8.85 -1.42
C VAL A 226 6.20 -7.79 -2.52
N ILE A 227 5.21 -6.90 -2.53
CA ILE A 227 5.14 -5.79 -3.49
C ILE A 227 6.41 -4.95 -3.40
N ASN A 228 6.77 -4.46 -2.23
CA ASN A 228 7.94 -3.61 -2.07
C ASN A 228 9.24 -4.33 -2.43
N ALA A 229 9.43 -5.56 -1.95
CA ALA A 229 10.64 -6.34 -2.20
C ALA A 229 10.82 -6.71 -3.68
N VAL A 230 9.75 -6.92 -4.43
CA VAL A 230 9.82 -7.25 -5.85
C VAL A 230 9.93 -5.99 -6.71
N SER A 231 9.07 -4.97 -6.49
CA SER A 231 8.97 -3.82 -7.40
C SER A 231 10.10 -2.81 -7.22
N MET A 232 10.43 -2.45 -5.97
CA MET A 232 11.37 -1.35 -5.74
C MET A 232 12.76 -1.63 -6.33
N PRO A 233 13.39 -2.80 -6.14
CA PRO A 233 14.67 -3.07 -6.77
C PRO A 233 14.59 -3.07 -8.30
N LEU A 234 13.53 -3.63 -8.87
CA LEU A 234 13.37 -3.71 -10.32
C LEU A 234 13.54 -2.35 -11.00
N LEU A 235 12.92 -1.33 -10.47
CA LEU A 235 12.92 0.01 -11.04
C LEU A 235 14.02 0.91 -10.45
N MET A 236 14.10 1.02 -9.12
CA MET A 236 15.00 1.97 -8.46
C MET A 236 16.48 1.57 -8.60
N ASN A 237 16.78 0.27 -8.73
CA ASN A 237 18.14 -0.21 -9.00
C ASN A 237 18.38 -0.47 -10.48
N GLY A 238 17.44 -0.13 -11.38
CA GLY A 238 17.63 -0.19 -12.82
C GLY A 238 17.79 -1.61 -13.39
N PHE A 239 17.18 -2.63 -12.77
CA PHE A 239 17.15 -3.98 -13.34
C PHE A 239 16.28 -4.07 -14.58
N ILE A 240 15.22 -3.28 -14.61
CA ILE A 240 14.33 -3.13 -15.76
C ILE A 240 14.02 -1.65 -16.00
N GLU A 241 13.66 -1.35 -17.25
CA GLU A 241 13.18 -0.04 -17.66
C GLU A 241 11.96 -0.22 -18.57
N VAL A 242 10.90 0.54 -18.33
CA VAL A 242 9.72 0.59 -19.20
C VAL A 242 9.70 1.96 -19.86
N LYS A 243 9.72 2.00 -21.21
CA LYS A 243 9.90 3.22 -22.00
C LYS A 243 8.65 3.59 -22.80
N GLY A 244 8.60 4.83 -23.23
CA GLY A 244 7.59 5.35 -24.17
C GLY A 244 6.26 5.71 -23.50
N ALA A 245 5.30 6.12 -24.34
CA ALA A 245 4.01 6.67 -23.91
C ALA A 245 3.15 5.68 -23.11
N LEU A 246 3.39 4.38 -23.24
CA LEU A 246 2.65 3.33 -22.51
C LEU A 246 3.31 2.96 -21.16
N ALA A 247 4.46 3.54 -20.83
CA ALA A 247 5.15 3.25 -19.58
C ALA A 247 4.25 3.40 -18.33
N PRO A 248 3.41 4.44 -18.16
CA PRO A 248 2.54 4.54 -16.99
C PRO A 248 1.53 3.41 -16.87
N ILE A 249 1.20 2.74 -17.96
CA ILE A 249 0.27 1.61 -17.98
C ILE A 249 0.98 0.33 -17.55
N PHE A 250 2.18 0.09 -18.10
CA PHE A 250 2.90 -1.19 -17.96
C PHE A 250 4.08 -1.14 -16.99
N THR A 251 4.29 -0.04 -16.27
CA THR A 251 5.26 -0.05 -15.17
C THR A 251 4.82 -1.04 -14.10
N PRO A 252 5.67 -2.00 -13.70
CA PRO A 252 5.27 -3.08 -12.82
C PRO A 252 5.40 -2.69 -11.35
N THR A 253 4.79 -1.59 -10.98
CA THR A 253 4.62 -1.18 -9.58
C THR A 253 3.14 -1.30 -9.21
N ASN A 254 2.85 -1.28 -7.92
CA ASN A 254 1.47 -1.13 -7.45
C ASN A 254 0.82 0.20 -7.89
N GLU A 255 1.60 1.12 -8.41
CA GLU A 255 1.19 2.41 -9.01
C GLU A 255 0.99 2.29 -10.52
N GLY A 256 1.38 1.18 -11.14
CA GLY A 256 1.12 0.89 -12.54
C GLY A 256 -0.36 0.58 -12.78
N VAL A 257 -0.94 1.20 -13.82
CA VAL A 257 -2.37 1.07 -14.12
C VAL A 257 -2.77 -0.40 -14.34
N PHE A 258 -1.97 -1.15 -15.11
CA PHE A 258 -2.31 -2.53 -15.46
C PHE A 258 -2.26 -3.47 -14.25
N VAL A 259 -1.22 -3.38 -13.42
CA VAL A 259 -1.13 -4.17 -12.17
C VAL A 259 -2.28 -3.84 -11.24
N SER A 260 -2.61 -2.54 -11.11
CA SER A 260 -3.72 -2.09 -10.28
C SER A 260 -5.06 -2.65 -10.77
N LEU A 261 -5.30 -2.67 -12.09
CA LEU A 261 -6.52 -3.28 -12.66
C LEU A 261 -6.58 -4.78 -12.35
N LEU A 262 -5.47 -5.51 -12.47
CA LEU A 262 -5.41 -6.93 -12.07
C LEU A 262 -5.75 -7.09 -10.58
N PHE A 263 -5.22 -6.24 -9.72
CA PHE A 263 -5.57 -6.22 -8.30
C PHE A 263 -7.07 -5.96 -8.08
N GLY A 264 -7.64 -5.03 -8.82
CA GLY A 264 -9.08 -4.75 -8.78
C GLY A 264 -9.92 -5.97 -9.16
N VAL A 265 -9.52 -6.69 -10.22
CA VAL A 265 -10.21 -7.92 -10.65
C VAL A 265 -10.13 -9.01 -9.57
N VAL A 266 -8.92 -9.29 -9.06
CA VAL A 266 -8.74 -10.31 -8.00
C VAL A 266 -9.50 -9.90 -6.73
N GLY A 267 -9.38 -8.64 -6.32
CA GLY A 267 -10.08 -8.10 -5.16
C GLY A 267 -11.61 -8.18 -5.31
N TRP A 268 -12.13 -7.87 -6.49
CA TRP A 268 -13.56 -8.02 -6.79
C TRP A 268 -14.02 -9.48 -6.73
N MET A 269 -13.22 -10.42 -7.22
CA MET A 269 -13.51 -11.86 -7.12
C MET A 269 -13.54 -12.31 -5.65
N LEU A 270 -12.58 -11.87 -4.84
CA LEU A 270 -12.55 -12.14 -3.40
C LEU A 270 -13.77 -11.55 -2.69
N MET A 271 -14.17 -10.33 -3.02
CA MET A 271 -15.36 -9.69 -2.47
C MET A 271 -16.63 -10.50 -2.79
N LYS A 272 -16.79 -10.91 -4.04
CA LYS A 272 -17.93 -11.76 -4.44
C LYS A 272 -17.95 -13.09 -3.70
N TYR A 273 -16.78 -13.72 -3.54
CA TYR A 273 -16.65 -14.96 -2.77
C TYR A 273 -17.04 -14.75 -1.31
N ARG A 274 -16.48 -13.73 -0.64
CA ARG A 274 -16.78 -13.42 0.77
C ARG A 274 -18.27 -13.14 1.01
N LEU A 275 -18.88 -12.32 0.14
CA LEU A 275 -20.30 -11.97 0.27
C LEU A 275 -21.23 -13.18 0.10
N LYS A 276 -20.87 -14.15 -0.74
CA LYS A 276 -21.61 -15.42 -0.85
C LYS A 276 -21.53 -16.23 0.46
N GLN A 277 -20.37 -16.27 1.11
CA GLN A 277 -20.21 -16.99 2.37
C GLN A 277 -21.05 -16.38 3.51
N VAL A 278 -21.16 -15.06 3.57
CA VAL A 278 -21.96 -14.35 4.58
C VAL A 278 -23.47 -14.47 4.29
N GLY A 279 -23.88 -14.51 3.03
CA GLY A 279 -25.29 -14.64 2.64
C GLY A 279 -25.86 -16.05 2.79
N HIS A 280 -25.03 -17.05 3.06
CA HIS A 280 -25.42 -18.45 3.31
C HIS A 280 -25.26 -18.86 4.79
N ALA A 281 -24.82 -17.95 5.66
CA ALA A 281 -24.72 -18.13 7.10
C ALA A 281 -25.88 -17.41 7.82
#